data_03bf27a7f3b0c51f6ca8892b9887d12d
#
_entry.id   03bf27a7f3b0c51f6ca8892b9887d12d
#
_cell.length_a   1.000
_cell.length_b   1.000
_cell.length_c   1.000
_cell.angle_alpha   90.00
_cell.angle_beta   90.00
_cell.angle_gamma   90.00
#
_symmetry.space_group_name_H-M   'P 1'
#
loop_
_entity.id
_entity.type
_entity.pdbx_description
1 polymer ?
#
loop_
_entity_poly.entity_id
_entity_poly.type
_entity_poly.pdbx_seq_one_letter_code
_entity_poly.pdbx_strand_id
1 'polypeptide(L)'
;MSTGMLSESLRMSLAEAATTYHQSVDLASEYLARRGITQAAAAAHLLGYVTEDNVAVGHEAFVNRVSIPYITTTGVVDLRFR
;
A
#
# COMPACT_ATOMS: atom_id res chain seq x y z
N MET A 1 26.61 -3.44 -8.87
CA MET A 1 25.15 -3.40 -8.77
C MET A 1 24.68 -4.45 -7.78
N SER A 2 23.86 -4.08 -6.85
CA SER A 2 23.36 -5.04 -5.89
C SER A 2 22.25 -5.89 -6.52
N THR A 3 22.32 -7.19 -6.30
CA THR A 3 21.29 -8.12 -6.73
C THR A 3 20.47 -8.54 -5.53
N GLY A 4 19.16 -8.66 -5.70
CA GLY A 4 18.26 -9.07 -4.64
C GLY A 4 17.93 -7.98 -3.62
N MET A 5 18.46 -6.77 -3.78
CA MET A 5 18.13 -5.64 -2.93
C MET A 5 17.42 -4.56 -3.76
N LEU A 6 16.41 -3.95 -3.14
CA LEU A 6 15.73 -2.83 -3.78
C LEU A 6 16.64 -1.61 -3.80
N SER A 7 16.65 -0.89 -4.90
CA SER A 7 17.33 0.39 -4.96
C SER A 7 16.61 1.38 -4.02
N GLU A 8 17.32 2.40 -3.58
CA GLU A 8 16.73 3.44 -2.77
C GLU A 8 15.59 4.13 -3.51
N SER A 9 15.75 4.36 -4.81
CA SER A 9 14.72 4.95 -5.64
C SER A 9 13.45 4.10 -5.67
N LEU A 10 13.59 2.78 -5.79
CA LEU A 10 12.43 1.88 -5.79
C LEU A 10 11.74 1.87 -4.42
N ARG A 11 12.51 1.87 -3.33
CA ARG A 11 11.93 1.93 -1.98
C ARG A 11 11.14 3.22 -1.76
N MET A 12 11.67 4.33 -2.25
CA MET A 12 10.96 5.62 -2.16
C MET A 12 9.67 5.58 -2.95
N SER A 13 9.67 4.99 -4.14
CA SER A 13 8.46 4.85 -4.95
C SER A 13 7.42 3.98 -4.26
N LEU A 14 7.84 2.89 -3.62
CA LEU A 14 6.93 2.03 -2.86
C LEU A 14 6.35 2.76 -1.66
N ALA A 15 7.17 3.53 -0.95
CA ALA A 15 6.72 4.30 0.21
C ALA A 15 5.71 5.38 -0.20
N GLU A 16 5.98 6.07 -1.30
CA GLU A 16 5.06 7.08 -1.82
C GLU A 16 3.73 6.46 -2.24
N ALA A 17 3.78 5.33 -2.95
CA ALA A 17 2.57 4.64 -3.36
C ALA A 17 1.77 4.17 -2.15
N ALA A 18 2.42 3.58 -1.15
CA ALA A 18 1.76 3.12 0.07
C ALA A 18 1.07 4.28 0.79
N THR A 19 1.74 5.42 0.92
CA THR A 19 1.20 6.60 1.56
C THR A 19 0.00 7.15 0.78
N THR A 20 0.13 7.24 -0.54
CA THR A 20 -0.93 7.72 -1.40
C THR A 20 -2.17 6.83 -1.30
N TYR A 21 -1.99 5.51 -1.33
CA TYR A 21 -3.11 4.59 -1.22
C TYR A 21 -3.74 4.65 0.17
N HIS A 22 -2.95 4.87 1.21
CA HIS A 22 -3.47 5.00 2.57
C HIS A 22 -4.40 6.20 2.70
N GLN A 23 -4.17 7.27 1.96
CA GLN A 23 -5.05 8.44 1.98
C GLN A 23 -6.47 8.11 1.52
N SER A 24 -6.65 7.03 0.77
CA SER A 24 -7.94 6.56 0.28
C SER A 24 -8.46 5.34 1.04
N VAL A 25 -7.86 5.00 2.19
CA VAL A 25 -8.23 3.80 2.96
C VAL A 25 -9.69 3.79 3.39
N ASP A 26 -10.29 4.96 3.58
CA ASP A 26 -11.68 5.07 3.99
C ASP A 26 -12.64 4.45 2.97
N LEU A 27 -12.24 4.40 1.69
CA LEU A 27 -13.06 3.79 0.65
C LEU A 27 -13.14 2.27 0.82
N ALA A 28 -12.22 1.67 1.59
CA ALA A 28 -12.22 0.25 1.89
C ALA A 28 -12.71 -0.04 3.31
N SER A 29 -13.21 0.94 4.05
CA SER A 29 -13.52 0.81 5.48
C SER A 29 -14.53 -0.30 5.74
N GLU A 30 -15.56 -0.43 4.92
CA GLU A 30 -16.59 -1.46 5.09
C GLU A 30 -16.00 -2.86 4.86
N TYR A 31 -15.18 -3.01 3.82
CA TYR A 31 -14.50 -4.26 3.53
C TYR A 31 -13.58 -4.66 4.69
N LEU A 32 -12.81 -3.71 5.20
CA LEU A 32 -11.88 -3.96 6.29
C LEU A 32 -12.62 -4.31 7.58
N ALA A 33 -13.73 -3.62 7.85
CA ALA A 33 -14.56 -3.90 9.03
C ALA A 33 -15.11 -5.33 8.98
N ARG A 34 -15.55 -5.80 7.82
CA ARG A 34 -16.04 -7.18 7.65
C ARG A 34 -14.96 -8.20 7.93
N ARG A 35 -13.70 -7.85 7.73
CA ARG A 35 -12.54 -8.70 7.99
C ARG A 35 -12.04 -8.57 9.42
N GLY A 36 -12.72 -7.77 10.26
CA GLY A 36 -12.30 -7.54 11.63
C GLY A 36 -11.10 -6.61 11.78
N ILE A 37 -10.79 -5.84 10.74
CA ILE A 37 -9.66 -4.90 10.77
C ILE A 37 -10.18 -3.53 11.21
N THR A 38 -9.67 -3.06 12.36
CA THR A 38 -10.04 -1.75 12.89
C THR A 38 -9.33 -0.63 12.14
N GLN A 39 -9.84 0.60 12.29
CA GLN A 39 -9.16 1.76 11.73
C GLN A 39 -7.75 1.92 12.30
N ALA A 40 -7.57 1.63 13.59
CA ALA A 40 -6.26 1.70 14.22
C ALA A 40 -5.29 0.68 13.61
N ALA A 41 -5.75 -0.55 13.37
CA ALA A 41 -4.93 -1.58 12.73
C ALA A 41 -4.59 -1.20 11.29
N ALA A 42 -5.57 -0.66 10.54
CA ALA A 42 -5.32 -0.21 9.18
C ALA A 42 -4.28 0.90 9.14
N ALA A 43 -4.33 1.84 10.07
CA ALA A 43 -3.34 2.91 10.17
C ALA A 43 -1.96 2.37 10.57
N ALA A 44 -1.92 1.46 11.55
CA ALA A 44 -0.66 0.90 12.03
C ALA A 44 0.09 0.14 10.92
N HIS A 45 -0.64 -0.51 10.01
CA HIS A 45 -0.06 -1.28 8.92
C HIS A 45 -0.07 -0.51 7.60
N LEU A 46 -0.46 0.75 7.60
CA LEU A 46 -0.51 1.62 6.43
C LEU A 46 -1.31 1.00 5.28
N LEU A 47 -2.42 0.35 5.60
CA LEU A 47 -3.29 -0.22 4.57
C LEU A 47 -3.88 0.91 3.74
N GLY A 48 -4.15 0.64 2.47
CA GLY A 48 -4.69 1.64 1.57
C GLY A 48 -5.66 1.06 0.57
N TYR A 49 -6.10 1.91 -0.33
CA TYR A 49 -7.03 1.52 -1.38
C TYR A 49 -6.62 2.17 -2.69
N VAL A 50 -6.60 1.38 -3.76
CA VAL A 50 -6.17 1.85 -5.07
C VAL A 50 -7.38 2.27 -5.88
N THR A 51 -7.36 3.52 -6.34
CA THR A 51 -8.42 4.06 -7.21
C THR A 51 -7.82 4.47 -8.55
N GLU A 52 -8.69 4.78 -9.51
CA GLU A 52 -8.23 5.29 -10.79
C GLU A 52 -7.49 6.62 -10.64
N ASP A 53 -7.81 7.39 -9.59
CA ASP A 53 -7.23 8.71 -9.39
C ASP A 53 -5.88 8.67 -8.67
N ASN A 54 -5.60 7.61 -7.91
CA ASN A 54 -4.36 7.54 -7.12
C ASN A 54 -3.40 6.45 -7.59
N VAL A 55 -3.76 5.67 -8.59
CA VAL A 55 -2.99 4.51 -9.00
C VAL A 55 -1.63 4.92 -9.57
N ALA A 56 -0.57 4.26 -9.08
CA ALA A 56 0.78 4.48 -9.56
C ALA A 56 1.00 3.74 -10.89
N VAL A 57 1.95 4.24 -11.67
CA VAL A 57 2.34 3.58 -12.92
C VAL A 57 2.82 2.17 -12.61
N GLY A 58 2.28 1.20 -13.33
CA GLY A 58 2.58 -0.21 -13.12
C GLY A 58 1.60 -0.92 -12.21
N HIS A 59 0.72 -0.18 -11.52
CA HIS A 59 -0.26 -0.77 -10.60
C HIS A 59 -1.68 -0.77 -11.16
N GLU A 60 -1.86 -0.48 -12.44
CA GLU A 60 -3.19 -0.29 -13.04
C GLU A 60 -4.10 -1.52 -12.88
N ALA A 61 -3.53 -2.71 -12.82
CA ALA A 61 -4.30 -3.94 -12.63
C ALA A 61 -4.90 -4.05 -11.22
N PHE A 62 -4.47 -3.20 -10.28
CA PHE A 62 -4.85 -3.29 -8.88
C PHE A 62 -5.87 -2.23 -8.46
N VAL A 63 -6.42 -1.48 -9.41
CA VAL A 63 -7.51 -0.54 -9.13
C VAL A 63 -8.67 -1.29 -8.46
N ASN A 64 -9.25 -0.67 -7.44
CA ASN A 64 -10.30 -1.24 -6.58
C ASN A 64 -9.80 -2.38 -5.68
N ARG A 65 -8.50 -2.42 -5.41
CA ARG A 65 -7.90 -3.38 -4.49
C ARG A 65 -7.35 -2.68 -3.26
N VAL A 66 -7.34 -3.40 -2.15
CA VAL A 66 -6.70 -2.92 -0.91
C VAL A 66 -5.20 -3.13 -1.04
N SER A 67 -4.42 -2.11 -0.73
CA SER A 67 -2.97 -2.21 -0.72
C SER A 67 -2.47 -2.55 0.68
N ILE A 68 -1.50 -3.47 0.74
CA ILE A 68 -0.93 -3.96 1.99
C ILE A 68 0.59 -3.84 1.86
N PRO A 69 1.20 -2.80 2.47
CA PRO A 69 2.64 -2.65 2.38
C PRO A 69 3.35 -3.58 3.35
N TYR A 70 4.49 -4.09 2.91
CA TYR A 70 5.41 -4.81 3.77
C TYR A 70 6.44 -3.80 4.27
N ILE A 71 6.40 -3.54 5.57
CA ILE A 71 7.22 -2.51 6.20
C ILE A 71 8.27 -3.18 7.07
N THR A 72 9.52 -2.79 6.86
CA THR A 72 10.64 -3.25 7.68
C THR A 72 11.32 -2.03 8.30
N THR A 73 12.39 -2.26 9.06
CA THR A 73 13.17 -1.17 9.64
C THR A 73 13.80 -0.26 8.58
N THR A 74 13.89 -0.71 7.34
CA THR A 74 14.42 0.09 6.23
C THR A 74 13.33 0.80 5.43
N GLY A 75 12.05 0.63 5.81
CA GLY A 75 10.91 1.25 5.14
C GLY A 75 10.05 0.25 4.40
N VAL A 76 9.28 0.72 3.42
CA VAL A 76 8.40 -0.14 2.63
C VAL A 76 9.24 -0.88 1.60
N VAL A 77 9.21 -2.21 1.64
CA VAL A 77 10.01 -3.06 0.77
C VAL A 77 9.17 -3.82 -0.26
N ASP A 78 7.86 -3.86 -0.09
CA ASP A 78 6.96 -4.51 -1.04
C ASP A 78 5.54 -3.99 -0.83
N LEU A 79 4.70 -4.15 -1.85
CA LEU A 79 3.26 -3.88 -1.78
C LEU A 79 2.52 -5.13 -2.27
N ARG A 80 1.51 -5.53 -1.52
CA ARG A 80 0.59 -6.58 -1.93
C ARG A 80 -0.80 -5.98 -2.08
N PHE A 81 -1.62 -6.61 -2.91
CA PHE A 81 -2.96 -6.11 -3.23
C PHE A 81 -3.98 -7.23 -3.06
N ARG A 82 -5.12 -6.86 -2.51
CA ARG A 82 -6.23 -7.80 -2.30
C ARG A 82 -7.56 -7.22 -2.71
#